data_252a2f0727097b6e0b62299097483be7
#
_entry.id   252a2f0727097b6e0b62299097483be7
#
_cell.length_a   1.000
_cell.length_b   1.000
_cell.length_c   1.000
_cell.angle_alpha   90.00
_cell.angle_beta   90.00
_cell.angle_gamma   90.00
#
_symmetry.space_group_name_H-M   'P 1'
#
loop_
_entity.id
_entity.type
_entity.pdbx_description
1 polymer ?
#
loop_
_entity_poly.entity_id
_entity_poly.type
_entity_poly.pdbx_seq_one_letter_code
_entity_poly.pdbx_strand_id
1 'polypeptide(L)'
;MSTAERHIGTIHHITSSSVTVILDDIIKVLERTLNGKLYRIGQIGSFVVMPVGEINVVGIVTTMQLVPGSLKKEMELQLIGSVIKGMFQKGIASYPLLGGDVYMTDDEAVTTIFSAYAQFGFAVGDISGYIGERQYIDPNKFFGKHIALLGSSGSGKSTSVASILQKVQMFSNTHVIILDIHNEYSAAFSDFGNLINITELELPYWFMNFEEMREMFVDETEGSAQSQIMLLKDLVLNSKKAKNPTMQEFITVDTPVYFDLNEVRAKFQ
;
A
#
# COMPACT_ATOMS: atom_id res chain seq x y z
N MET A 1 -9.28 27.87 -20.56
CA MET A 1 -10.71 27.50 -20.67
C MET A 1 -11.56 28.53 -19.95
N SER A 2 -12.70 28.96 -20.55
CA SER A 2 -13.64 29.80 -19.81
C SER A 2 -14.36 28.95 -18.75
N THR A 3 -14.71 29.54 -17.62
CA THR A 3 -15.45 28.87 -16.54
C THR A 3 -16.79 28.31 -17.03
N ALA A 4 -17.44 29.02 -17.94
CA ALA A 4 -18.72 28.60 -18.53
C ALA A 4 -18.60 27.32 -19.39
N GLU A 5 -17.47 27.10 -20.07
CA GLU A 5 -17.25 25.89 -20.88
C GLU A 5 -17.02 24.63 -20.04
N ARG A 6 -16.63 24.79 -18.79
CA ARG A 6 -16.36 23.66 -17.85
C ARG A 6 -17.55 23.31 -16.98
N HIS A 7 -18.57 24.16 -16.89
CA HIS A 7 -19.76 23.91 -16.10
C HIS A 7 -20.50 22.67 -16.58
N ILE A 8 -20.88 21.79 -15.65
CA ILE A 8 -21.53 20.51 -15.96
C ILE A 8 -22.84 20.27 -15.23
N GLY A 9 -23.13 21.03 -14.17
CA GLY A 9 -24.36 20.85 -13.41
C GLY A 9 -24.34 21.56 -12.08
N THR A 10 -25.36 21.30 -11.26
CA THR A 10 -25.57 21.94 -9.98
C THR A 10 -25.79 20.90 -8.87
N ILE A 11 -25.38 21.27 -7.66
CA ILE A 11 -25.47 20.42 -6.47
C ILE A 11 -26.91 20.38 -5.97
N HIS A 12 -27.47 19.18 -5.86
CA HIS A 12 -28.83 18.95 -5.43
C HIS A 12 -28.96 18.39 -4.01
N HIS A 13 -28.00 17.54 -3.61
CA HIS A 13 -27.99 16.92 -2.29
C HIS A 13 -26.56 16.78 -1.75
N ILE A 14 -26.40 16.92 -0.44
CA ILE A 14 -25.10 16.82 0.24
C ILE A 14 -25.23 15.94 1.47
N THR A 15 -24.32 15.00 1.63
CA THR A 15 -24.10 14.22 2.85
C THR A 15 -22.73 14.53 3.44
N SER A 16 -22.35 13.88 4.53
CA SER A 16 -21.02 14.03 5.14
C SER A 16 -19.86 13.54 4.25
N SER A 17 -20.13 12.67 3.28
CA SER A 17 -19.09 12.03 2.44
C SER A 17 -19.37 12.09 0.94
N SER A 18 -20.59 12.40 0.53
CA SER A 18 -20.99 12.43 -0.87
C SER A 18 -21.83 13.66 -1.22
N VAL A 19 -21.84 13.97 -2.51
CA VAL A 19 -22.62 15.06 -3.11
C VAL A 19 -23.34 14.52 -4.32
N THR A 20 -24.62 14.83 -4.45
CA THR A 20 -25.43 14.50 -5.61
C THR A 20 -25.57 15.73 -6.49
N VAL A 21 -25.30 15.57 -7.78
CA VAL A 21 -25.30 16.65 -8.78
C VAL A 21 -26.29 16.32 -9.89
N ILE A 22 -27.12 17.28 -10.26
CA ILE A 22 -27.94 17.20 -11.47
C ILE A 22 -27.15 17.84 -12.60
N LEU A 23 -26.93 17.06 -13.66
CA LEU A 23 -26.24 17.53 -14.86
C LEU A 23 -27.14 18.46 -15.69
N ASP A 24 -26.50 19.41 -16.35
CA ASP A 24 -27.19 20.31 -17.26
C ASP A 24 -27.83 19.55 -18.45
N ASP A 25 -29.01 19.96 -18.87
CA ASP A 25 -29.72 19.33 -19.98
C ASP A 25 -28.96 19.44 -21.33
N ILE A 26 -28.04 20.40 -21.46
CA ILE A 26 -27.17 20.58 -22.63
C ILE A 26 -26.15 19.43 -22.76
N ILE A 27 -25.85 18.70 -21.70
CA ILE A 27 -24.89 17.61 -21.70
C ILE A 27 -25.58 16.33 -22.19
N LYS A 28 -25.62 16.16 -23.50
CA LYS A 28 -26.20 14.96 -24.14
C LYS A 28 -25.21 13.80 -24.22
N VAL A 29 -23.92 14.11 -24.38
CA VAL A 29 -22.82 13.14 -24.47
C VAL A 29 -21.84 13.42 -23.33
N LEU A 30 -21.33 12.35 -22.69
CA LEU A 30 -20.39 12.44 -21.56
C LEU A 30 -18.94 12.68 -22.05
N GLU A 31 -18.80 13.36 -23.17
CA GLU A 31 -17.53 13.75 -23.76
C GLU A 31 -17.67 15.14 -24.37
N ARG A 32 -16.64 15.95 -24.23
CA ARG A 32 -16.58 17.29 -24.84
C ARG A 32 -15.20 17.50 -25.41
N THR A 33 -15.15 17.90 -26.69
CA THR A 33 -13.90 18.32 -27.32
C THR A 33 -13.70 19.82 -27.14
N LEU A 34 -12.62 20.20 -26.46
CA LEU A 34 -12.23 21.57 -26.21
C LEU A 34 -10.77 21.76 -26.65
N ASN A 35 -10.53 22.76 -27.49
CA ASN A 35 -9.20 23.03 -28.05
C ASN A 35 -8.53 21.82 -28.71
N GLY A 36 -9.30 20.94 -29.35
CA GLY A 36 -8.81 19.74 -30.03
C GLY A 36 -8.53 18.56 -29.09
N LYS A 37 -8.74 18.70 -27.76
CA LYS A 37 -8.59 17.65 -26.78
C LYS A 37 -9.95 17.15 -26.30
N LEU A 38 -10.11 15.83 -26.21
CA LEU A 38 -11.31 15.17 -25.71
C LEU A 38 -11.29 15.10 -24.18
N TYR A 39 -12.29 15.69 -23.55
CA TYR A 39 -12.50 15.61 -22.11
C TYR A 39 -13.70 14.73 -21.80
N ARG A 40 -13.58 13.91 -20.80
CA ARG A 40 -14.67 13.09 -20.26
C ARG A 40 -15.46 13.88 -19.22
N ILE A 41 -16.78 13.97 -19.40
CA ILE A 41 -17.66 14.71 -18.52
C ILE A 41 -18.37 13.76 -17.59
N GLY A 42 -18.08 13.85 -16.28
CA GLY A 42 -18.83 13.11 -15.27
C GLY A 42 -18.88 11.60 -15.45
N GLN A 43 -17.94 10.99 -16.16
CA GLN A 43 -17.83 9.54 -16.21
C GLN A 43 -17.39 8.99 -14.87
N ILE A 44 -17.84 7.77 -14.52
CA ILE A 44 -17.41 7.09 -13.30
C ILE A 44 -15.88 7.03 -13.24
N GLY A 45 -15.30 7.48 -12.11
CA GLY A 45 -13.86 7.62 -11.90
C GLY A 45 -13.27 8.95 -12.36
N SER A 46 -14.03 9.84 -13.02
CA SER A 46 -13.55 11.17 -13.35
C SER A 46 -13.64 12.12 -12.15
N PHE A 47 -12.77 13.14 -12.17
CA PHE A 47 -12.75 14.18 -11.13
C PHE A 47 -13.59 15.38 -11.55
N VAL A 48 -14.19 16.02 -10.56
CA VAL A 48 -14.95 17.27 -10.70
C VAL A 48 -14.54 18.24 -9.62
N VAL A 49 -14.78 19.52 -9.89
CA VAL A 49 -14.42 20.62 -8.98
C VAL A 49 -15.66 21.42 -8.63
N MET A 50 -15.80 21.71 -7.34
CA MET A 50 -16.88 22.50 -6.75
C MET A 50 -16.27 23.71 -6.02
N PRO A 51 -16.37 24.92 -6.58
CA PRO A 51 -15.85 26.12 -5.93
C PRO A 51 -16.62 26.47 -4.66
N VAL A 52 -15.89 26.81 -3.61
CA VAL A 52 -16.43 27.29 -2.33
C VAL A 52 -15.56 28.49 -1.88
N GLY A 53 -15.95 29.68 -2.29
CA GLY A 53 -15.12 30.88 -2.12
C GLY A 53 -13.77 30.73 -2.86
N GLU A 54 -12.66 30.82 -2.15
CA GLU A 54 -11.30 30.65 -2.72
C GLU A 54 -10.81 29.18 -2.71
N ILE A 55 -11.64 28.25 -2.24
CA ILE A 55 -11.32 26.83 -2.13
C ILE A 55 -12.04 26.08 -3.25
N ASN A 56 -11.38 25.14 -3.87
CA ASN A 56 -12.00 24.20 -4.80
C ASN A 56 -12.11 22.81 -4.13
N VAL A 57 -13.32 22.39 -3.82
CA VAL A 57 -13.57 21.02 -3.35
C VAL A 57 -13.52 20.06 -4.52
N VAL A 58 -12.83 18.94 -4.34
CA VAL A 58 -12.63 17.93 -5.38
C VAL A 58 -13.45 16.69 -5.02
N GLY A 59 -14.24 16.24 -5.98
CA GLY A 59 -15.01 15.00 -5.90
C GLY A 59 -14.62 14.05 -7.04
N ILE A 60 -14.79 12.75 -6.81
CA ILE A 60 -14.70 11.70 -7.82
C ILE A 60 -16.11 11.16 -8.10
N VAL A 61 -16.47 10.98 -9.36
CA VAL A 61 -17.76 10.40 -9.75
C VAL A 61 -17.79 8.92 -9.43
N THR A 62 -18.72 8.49 -8.62
CA THR A 62 -18.89 7.09 -8.21
C THR A 62 -20.08 6.43 -8.88
N THR A 63 -21.16 7.16 -9.10
CA THR A 63 -22.39 6.62 -9.66
C THR A 63 -23.00 7.63 -10.63
N MET A 64 -23.70 7.12 -11.64
CA MET A 64 -24.49 7.93 -12.56
C MET A 64 -25.81 7.23 -12.87
N GLN A 65 -26.90 7.96 -12.77
CA GLN A 65 -28.24 7.43 -13.00
C GLN A 65 -29.18 8.50 -13.59
N LEU A 66 -30.35 8.10 -13.98
CA LEU A 66 -31.43 9.04 -14.29
C LEU A 66 -32.26 9.34 -13.04
N VAL A 67 -32.67 10.58 -12.87
CA VAL A 67 -33.61 10.95 -11.82
C VAL A 67 -34.94 10.21 -12.05
N PRO A 68 -35.51 9.50 -11.07
CA PRO A 68 -36.76 8.77 -11.22
C PRO A 68 -37.88 9.67 -11.77
N GLY A 69 -38.51 9.22 -12.86
CA GLY A 69 -39.59 9.98 -13.53
C GLY A 69 -39.15 11.18 -14.34
N SER A 70 -37.85 11.33 -14.61
CA SER A 70 -37.29 12.42 -15.39
C SER A 70 -36.21 11.91 -16.37
N LEU A 71 -35.91 12.72 -17.40
CA LEU A 71 -34.76 12.49 -18.29
C LEU A 71 -33.49 13.15 -17.79
N LYS A 72 -33.52 13.82 -16.63
CA LYS A 72 -32.35 14.46 -16.04
C LYS A 72 -31.38 13.41 -15.55
N LYS A 73 -30.09 13.65 -15.79
CA LYS A 73 -29.00 12.82 -15.34
C LYS A 73 -28.54 13.30 -13.98
N GLU A 74 -28.36 12.35 -13.09
CA GLU A 74 -27.84 12.54 -11.74
C GLU A 74 -26.53 11.81 -11.59
N MET A 75 -25.54 12.44 -10.98
CA MET A 75 -24.28 11.80 -10.60
C MET A 75 -24.04 11.94 -9.11
N GLU A 76 -23.51 10.91 -8.50
CA GLU A 76 -23.00 10.92 -7.14
C GLU A 76 -21.50 11.07 -7.13
N LEU A 77 -21.04 11.96 -6.29
CA LEU A 77 -19.63 12.29 -6.10
C LEU A 77 -19.20 11.89 -4.70
N GLN A 78 -18.08 11.18 -4.59
CA GLN A 78 -17.38 11.05 -3.32
C GLN A 78 -16.40 12.20 -3.17
N LEU A 79 -16.47 12.91 -2.04
CA LEU A 79 -15.54 14.00 -1.74
C LEU A 79 -14.16 13.44 -1.37
N ILE A 80 -13.10 13.89 -2.02
CA ILE A 80 -11.75 13.35 -1.82
C ILE A 80 -10.76 14.34 -1.21
N GLY A 81 -10.98 15.64 -1.39
CA GLY A 81 -10.10 16.67 -0.88
C GLY A 81 -10.47 18.06 -1.33
N SER A 82 -9.58 18.98 -1.07
CA SER A 82 -9.73 20.39 -1.46
C SER A 82 -8.43 20.92 -2.07
N VAL A 83 -8.55 21.78 -3.07
CA VAL A 83 -7.43 22.58 -3.59
C VAL A 83 -7.47 23.95 -2.92
N ILE A 84 -6.45 24.26 -2.15
CA ILE A 84 -6.30 25.52 -1.41
C ILE A 84 -4.99 26.16 -1.89
N LYS A 85 -5.07 27.38 -2.38
CA LYS A 85 -3.90 28.12 -2.91
C LYS A 85 -3.07 27.30 -3.91
N GLY A 86 -3.74 26.58 -4.82
CA GLY A 86 -3.10 25.77 -5.86
C GLY A 86 -2.47 24.45 -5.37
N MET A 87 -2.72 24.03 -4.12
CA MET A 87 -2.22 22.77 -3.59
C MET A 87 -3.37 21.86 -3.20
N PHE A 88 -3.34 20.61 -3.66
CA PHE A 88 -4.31 19.61 -3.24
C PHE A 88 -4.01 19.11 -1.82
N GLN A 89 -5.03 19.11 -0.98
CA GLN A 89 -5.01 18.58 0.38
C GLN A 89 -6.12 17.56 0.54
N LYS A 90 -5.79 16.39 1.08
CA LYS A 90 -6.78 15.37 1.42
C LYS A 90 -7.65 15.83 2.58
N GLY A 91 -8.94 15.60 2.47
CA GLY A 91 -9.94 16.05 3.44
C GLY A 91 -10.68 17.31 2.97
N ILE A 92 -11.83 17.55 3.57
CA ILE A 92 -12.75 18.63 3.17
C ILE A 92 -12.61 19.77 4.16
N ALA A 93 -12.06 20.90 3.68
CA ALA A 93 -11.90 22.12 4.47
C ALA A 93 -13.21 22.88 4.62
N SER A 94 -14.03 22.89 3.56
CA SER A 94 -15.36 23.51 3.55
C SER A 94 -16.27 22.70 2.63
N TYR A 95 -17.50 22.48 3.05
CA TYR A 95 -18.48 21.77 2.21
C TYR A 95 -19.04 22.70 1.12
N PRO A 96 -19.31 22.18 -0.09
CA PRO A 96 -20.00 22.94 -1.12
C PRO A 96 -21.43 23.27 -0.67
N LEU A 97 -22.04 24.22 -1.34
CA LEU A 97 -23.41 24.67 -1.02
C LEU A 97 -24.43 23.98 -1.92
N LEU A 98 -25.66 23.78 -1.41
CA LEU A 98 -26.77 23.37 -2.25
C LEU A 98 -27.03 24.43 -3.34
N GLY A 99 -27.28 23.96 -4.56
CA GLY A 99 -27.41 24.84 -5.73
C GLY A 99 -26.06 25.39 -6.25
N GLY A 100 -24.92 24.99 -5.63
CA GLY A 100 -23.60 25.39 -6.10
C GLY A 100 -23.23 24.73 -7.42
N ASP A 101 -22.37 25.39 -8.17
CA ASP A 101 -21.93 24.94 -9.49
C ASP A 101 -20.88 23.83 -9.42
N VAL A 102 -20.93 22.93 -10.40
CA VAL A 102 -19.97 21.84 -10.56
C VAL A 102 -19.30 21.93 -11.92
N TYR A 103 -17.99 21.79 -11.92
CA TYR A 103 -17.16 21.93 -13.10
C TYR A 103 -16.37 20.65 -13.38
N MET A 104 -16.20 20.32 -14.66
CA MET A 104 -15.22 19.32 -15.07
C MET A 104 -13.79 19.81 -14.77
N THR A 105 -12.89 18.89 -14.48
CA THR A 105 -11.48 19.20 -14.31
C THR A 105 -10.83 19.49 -15.68
N ASP A 106 -9.97 20.50 -15.72
CA ASP A 106 -9.00 20.70 -16.82
C ASP A 106 -7.65 20.06 -16.46
N ASP A 107 -6.70 20.13 -17.39
CA ASP A 107 -5.38 19.53 -17.21
C ASP A 107 -4.65 20.10 -16.00
N GLU A 108 -4.78 21.42 -15.75
CA GLU A 108 -4.14 22.07 -14.61
C GLU A 108 -4.72 21.56 -13.27
N ALA A 109 -6.04 21.43 -13.18
CA ALA A 109 -6.69 20.88 -12.00
C ALA A 109 -6.32 19.40 -11.79
N VAL A 110 -6.25 18.61 -12.87
CA VAL A 110 -5.82 17.21 -12.82
C VAL A 110 -4.37 17.10 -12.33
N THR A 111 -3.46 17.85 -12.94
CA THR A 111 -2.06 17.89 -12.52
C THR A 111 -1.92 18.32 -11.06
N THR A 112 -2.68 19.32 -10.61
CA THR A 112 -2.69 19.78 -9.22
C THR A 112 -3.11 18.67 -8.26
N ILE A 113 -4.14 17.90 -8.61
CA ILE A 113 -4.63 16.79 -7.77
C ILE A 113 -3.57 15.70 -7.64
N PHE A 114 -2.93 15.31 -8.76
CA PHE A 114 -2.00 14.18 -8.77
C PHE A 114 -0.56 14.54 -8.37
N SER A 115 -0.18 15.81 -8.45
CA SER A 115 1.16 16.27 -8.06
C SER A 115 1.37 16.40 -6.56
N ALA A 116 0.36 16.20 -5.73
CA ALA A 116 0.44 16.40 -4.28
C ALA A 116 1.64 15.69 -3.62
N TYR A 117 2.07 14.53 -4.16
CA TYR A 117 3.22 13.77 -3.68
C TYR A 117 4.37 13.68 -4.71
N ALA A 118 4.32 14.45 -5.80
CA ALA A 118 5.34 14.43 -6.84
C ALA A 118 6.73 14.81 -6.32
N GLN A 119 6.80 15.63 -5.27
CA GLN A 119 8.04 16.01 -4.59
C GLN A 119 8.87 14.83 -4.08
N PHE A 120 8.27 13.69 -3.79
CA PHE A 120 8.97 12.48 -3.36
C PHE A 120 9.56 11.69 -4.54
N GLY A 121 9.20 12.00 -5.78
CA GLY A 121 9.68 11.30 -6.98
C GLY A 121 9.23 9.83 -7.10
N PHE A 122 8.44 9.31 -6.14
CA PHE A 122 8.03 7.90 -6.10
C PHE A 122 6.69 7.69 -6.79
N ALA A 123 6.75 7.43 -8.11
CA ALA A 123 5.56 7.11 -8.91
C ALA A 123 5.28 5.61 -8.92
N VAL A 124 4.06 5.20 -8.58
CA VAL A 124 3.65 3.78 -8.58
C VAL A 124 3.11 3.31 -9.92
N GLY A 125 2.62 4.20 -10.76
CA GLY A 125 2.09 3.90 -12.09
C GLY A 125 1.49 5.11 -12.78
N ASP A 126 1.00 4.91 -14.00
CA ASP A 126 0.25 5.91 -14.74
C ASP A 126 -1.24 5.81 -14.40
N ILE A 127 -1.95 6.94 -14.45
CA ILE A 127 -3.36 6.99 -14.06
C ILE A 127 -4.23 6.70 -15.29
N SER A 128 -5.03 5.65 -15.17
CA SER A 128 -5.99 5.29 -16.22
C SER A 128 -6.97 6.45 -16.50
N GLY A 129 -7.11 6.83 -17.75
CA GLY A 129 -8.01 7.91 -18.18
C GLY A 129 -7.40 9.32 -18.18
N TYR A 130 -6.19 9.50 -17.65
CA TYR A 130 -5.48 10.78 -17.63
C TYR A 130 -4.08 10.60 -18.22
N ILE A 131 -3.98 10.73 -19.56
CA ILE A 131 -2.74 10.48 -20.30
C ILE A 131 -1.64 11.44 -19.86
N GLY A 132 -0.50 10.86 -19.46
CA GLY A 132 0.68 11.61 -19.01
C GLY A 132 0.71 11.90 -17.51
N GLU A 133 -0.37 11.61 -16.79
CA GLU A 133 -0.42 11.82 -15.35
C GLU A 133 0.03 10.54 -14.60
N ARG A 134 0.88 10.72 -13.59
CA ARG A 134 1.41 9.67 -12.74
C ARG A 134 0.86 9.74 -11.33
N GLN A 135 0.59 8.59 -10.75
CA GLN A 135 0.25 8.49 -9.33
C GLN A 135 1.53 8.46 -8.50
N TYR A 136 1.76 9.53 -7.78
CA TYR A 136 2.84 9.61 -6.79
C TYR A 136 2.32 9.25 -5.40
N ILE A 137 3.19 8.69 -4.59
CA ILE A 137 2.93 8.41 -3.17
C ILE A 137 4.07 8.92 -2.30
N ASP A 138 3.77 9.15 -1.03
CA ASP A 138 4.77 9.41 0.00
C ASP A 138 5.37 8.07 0.46
N PRO A 139 6.64 7.76 0.13
CA PRO A 139 7.23 6.47 0.44
C PRO A 139 7.33 6.22 1.94
N ASN A 140 7.55 7.26 2.74
CA ASN A 140 7.63 7.12 4.20
C ASN A 140 6.30 6.70 4.82
N LYS A 141 5.20 7.27 4.34
CA LYS A 141 3.86 6.88 4.78
C LYS A 141 3.44 5.53 4.23
N PHE A 142 3.87 5.20 3.02
CA PHE A 142 3.54 3.94 2.37
C PHE A 142 4.27 2.77 3.05
N PHE A 143 5.61 2.81 3.11
CA PHE A 143 6.41 1.74 3.71
C PHE A 143 6.46 1.76 5.23
N GLY A 144 6.06 2.84 5.86
CA GLY A 144 5.98 2.95 7.33
C GLY A 144 4.79 2.21 7.96
N LYS A 145 3.98 1.49 7.18
CA LYS A 145 2.79 0.77 7.63
C LYS A 145 2.69 -0.60 6.97
N HIS A 146 1.79 -1.44 7.49
CA HIS A 146 1.45 -2.71 6.85
C HIS A 146 0.63 -2.47 5.58
N ILE A 147 0.99 -3.20 4.51
CA ILE A 147 0.33 -3.11 3.22
C ILE A 147 -0.08 -4.52 2.81
N ALA A 148 -1.30 -4.67 2.30
CA ALA A 148 -1.79 -5.90 1.70
C ALA A 148 -2.14 -5.66 0.23
N LEU A 149 -1.57 -6.47 -0.67
CA LEU A 149 -1.92 -6.48 -2.08
C LEU A 149 -2.77 -7.72 -2.38
N LEU A 150 -4.04 -7.51 -2.65
CA LEU A 150 -5.02 -8.57 -2.84
C LEU A 150 -5.46 -8.65 -4.29
N GLY A 151 -5.73 -9.86 -4.76
CA GLY A 151 -6.21 -10.09 -6.12
C GLY A 151 -6.27 -11.58 -6.45
N SER A 152 -7.00 -11.94 -7.50
CA SER A 152 -7.06 -13.31 -8.02
C SER A 152 -5.73 -13.76 -8.63
N SER A 153 -5.56 -15.05 -8.87
CA SER A 153 -4.39 -15.56 -9.60
C SER A 153 -4.33 -14.93 -11.00
N GLY A 154 -3.13 -14.57 -11.44
CA GLY A 154 -2.92 -13.90 -12.73
C GLY A 154 -3.28 -12.41 -12.79
N SER A 155 -3.75 -11.79 -11.71
CA SER A 155 -4.10 -10.35 -11.67
C SER A 155 -2.91 -9.40 -11.63
N GLY A 156 -1.67 -9.92 -11.59
CA GLY A 156 -0.45 -9.11 -11.56
C GLY A 156 0.02 -8.71 -10.16
N LYS A 157 -0.40 -9.39 -9.09
CA LYS A 157 0.04 -9.09 -7.71
C LYS A 157 1.56 -9.07 -7.57
N SER A 158 2.22 -10.17 -7.93
CA SER A 158 3.68 -10.32 -7.81
C SER A 158 4.43 -9.32 -8.68
N THR A 159 3.94 -9.07 -9.90
CA THR A 159 4.48 -8.05 -10.80
C THR A 159 4.36 -6.64 -10.21
N SER A 160 3.23 -6.33 -9.58
CA SER A 160 3.01 -5.03 -8.92
C SER A 160 3.94 -4.85 -7.72
N VAL A 161 4.09 -5.88 -6.88
CA VAL A 161 5.05 -5.87 -5.75
C VAL A 161 6.48 -5.68 -6.27
N ALA A 162 6.90 -6.47 -7.27
CA ALA A 162 8.23 -6.36 -7.87
C ALA A 162 8.48 -4.94 -8.42
N SER A 163 7.53 -4.39 -9.19
CA SER A 163 7.64 -3.05 -9.77
C SER A 163 7.76 -1.95 -8.70
N ILE A 164 7.04 -2.06 -7.60
CA ILE A 164 7.14 -1.11 -6.48
C ILE A 164 8.49 -1.25 -5.78
N LEU A 165 8.91 -2.47 -5.44
CA LEU A 165 10.15 -2.72 -4.72
C LEU A 165 11.40 -2.40 -5.54
N GLN A 166 11.39 -2.63 -6.87
CA GLN A 166 12.48 -2.21 -7.74
C GLN A 166 12.75 -0.70 -7.67
N LYS A 167 11.71 0.11 -7.47
CA LYS A 167 11.85 1.57 -7.34
C LYS A 167 12.44 1.99 -6.00
N VAL A 168 12.44 1.12 -4.99
CA VAL A 168 13.04 1.41 -3.68
C VAL A 168 14.56 1.58 -3.75
N GLN A 169 15.21 1.05 -4.79
CA GLN A 169 16.64 1.27 -5.04
C GLN A 169 17.04 2.74 -5.15
N MET A 170 16.10 3.61 -5.54
CA MET A 170 16.39 5.05 -5.62
C MET A 170 16.65 5.70 -4.25
N PHE A 171 16.34 5.00 -3.16
CA PHE A 171 16.55 5.50 -1.79
C PHE A 171 17.81 4.88 -1.22
N SER A 172 18.80 5.72 -0.87
CA SER A 172 19.96 5.30 -0.11
C SER A 172 19.55 4.86 1.30
N ASN A 173 20.25 3.89 1.87
CA ASN A 173 20.02 3.37 3.24
C ASN A 173 18.67 2.65 3.44
N THR A 174 18.11 2.08 2.39
CA THR A 174 16.91 1.25 2.49
C THR A 174 17.28 -0.21 2.35
N HIS A 175 16.79 -1.05 3.25
CA HIS A 175 16.96 -2.49 3.23
C HIS A 175 15.60 -3.16 3.07
N VAL A 176 15.52 -4.10 2.15
CA VAL A 176 14.30 -4.89 1.88
C VAL A 176 14.64 -6.36 2.02
N ILE A 177 13.83 -7.08 2.79
CA ILE A 177 13.90 -8.54 2.92
C ILE A 177 12.63 -9.10 2.30
N ILE A 178 12.79 -10.01 1.33
CA ILE A 178 11.69 -10.68 0.66
C ILE A 178 11.69 -12.15 1.06
N LEU A 179 10.58 -12.61 1.65
CA LEU A 179 10.34 -14.03 1.92
C LEU A 179 9.48 -14.58 0.78
N ASP A 180 10.13 -15.28 -0.14
CA ASP A 180 9.53 -15.74 -1.41
C ASP A 180 9.33 -17.25 -1.41
N ILE A 181 8.18 -17.70 -0.92
CA ILE A 181 7.84 -19.13 -0.85
C ILE A 181 7.53 -19.78 -2.20
N HIS A 182 7.25 -19.00 -3.24
CA HIS A 182 6.88 -19.49 -4.57
C HIS A 182 7.94 -19.23 -5.64
N ASN A 183 9.05 -18.59 -5.28
CA ASN A 183 10.12 -18.19 -6.20
C ASN A 183 9.62 -17.32 -7.37
N GLU A 184 8.79 -16.33 -7.07
CA GLU A 184 8.24 -15.41 -8.07
C GLU A 184 9.10 -14.16 -8.28
N TYR A 185 10.01 -13.84 -7.35
CA TYR A 185 10.74 -12.57 -7.32
C TYR A 185 12.21 -12.68 -7.72
N SER A 186 12.81 -13.88 -7.73
CA SER A 186 14.23 -14.05 -7.99
C SER A 186 14.69 -13.40 -9.29
N ALA A 187 13.95 -13.58 -10.38
CA ALA A 187 14.25 -12.98 -11.67
C ALA A 187 14.14 -11.44 -11.67
N ALA A 188 13.18 -10.88 -10.91
CA ALA A 188 12.95 -9.44 -10.85
C ALA A 188 14.06 -8.68 -10.10
N PHE A 189 14.81 -9.38 -9.25
CA PHE A 189 15.85 -8.79 -8.39
C PHE A 189 17.26 -9.34 -8.67
N SER A 190 17.44 -10.14 -9.72
CA SER A 190 18.72 -10.80 -10.06
C SER A 190 19.90 -9.84 -10.21
N ASP A 191 19.65 -8.60 -10.69
CA ASP A 191 20.71 -7.65 -11.01
C ASP A 191 21.32 -6.97 -9.77
N PHE A 192 20.59 -6.94 -8.65
CA PHE A 192 20.99 -6.17 -7.46
C PHE A 192 20.56 -6.80 -6.12
N GLY A 193 19.72 -7.83 -6.14
CA GLY A 193 19.30 -8.56 -4.96
C GLY A 193 20.29 -9.65 -4.58
N ASN A 194 20.38 -9.97 -3.31
CA ASN A 194 21.10 -11.16 -2.85
C ASN A 194 20.09 -12.29 -2.63
N LEU A 195 20.11 -13.28 -3.52
CA LEU A 195 19.24 -14.45 -3.43
C LEU A 195 19.84 -15.46 -2.46
N ILE A 196 19.11 -15.79 -1.42
CA ILE A 196 19.44 -16.88 -0.49
C ILE A 196 18.48 -18.03 -0.74
N ASN A 197 18.97 -19.09 -1.36
CA ASN A 197 18.18 -20.28 -1.62
C ASN A 197 18.16 -21.16 -0.37
N ILE A 198 16.97 -21.51 0.12
CA ILE A 198 16.81 -22.31 1.35
C ILE A 198 17.45 -23.72 1.21
N THR A 199 17.53 -24.25 -0.02
CA THR A 199 18.16 -25.57 -0.26
C THR A 199 19.68 -25.53 -0.15
N GLU A 200 20.28 -24.35 -0.25
CA GLU A 200 21.72 -24.11 -0.16
C GLU A 200 22.10 -23.39 1.14
N LEU A 201 21.11 -23.04 1.95
CA LEU A 201 21.31 -22.30 3.19
C LEU A 201 21.77 -23.25 4.29
N GLU A 202 23.03 -23.12 4.69
CA GLU A 202 23.56 -23.80 5.88
C GLU A 202 23.39 -22.90 7.11
N LEU A 203 22.40 -23.20 7.92
CA LEU A 203 22.20 -22.51 9.20
C LEU A 203 22.91 -23.27 10.32
N PRO A 204 23.71 -22.60 11.15
CA PRO A 204 24.30 -23.21 12.32
C PRO A 204 23.20 -23.67 13.30
N TYR A 205 23.34 -24.86 13.90
CA TYR A 205 22.34 -25.42 14.82
C TYR A 205 22.04 -24.52 16.01
N TRP A 206 22.94 -23.65 16.41
CA TRP A 206 22.71 -22.71 17.53
C TRP A 206 21.79 -21.53 17.17
N PHE A 207 21.34 -21.39 15.92
CA PHE A 207 20.26 -20.49 15.55
C PHE A 207 18.87 -21.05 15.86
N MET A 208 18.75 -22.37 16.06
CA MET A 208 17.47 -22.96 16.48
C MET A 208 17.05 -22.40 17.86
N ASN A 209 15.77 -22.06 17.97
CA ASN A 209 15.16 -21.79 19.27
C ASN A 209 14.94 -23.10 20.06
N PHE A 210 14.55 -22.98 21.31
CA PHE A 210 14.41 -24.16 22.15
C PHE A 210 13.25 -25.07 21.72
N GLU A 211 12.18 -24.50 21.18
CA GLU A 211 11.04 -25.24 20.66
C GLU A 211 11.45 -26.16 19.50
N GLU A 212 12.19 -25.61 18.54
CA GLU A 212 12.75 -26.38 17.41
C GLU A 212 13.71 -27.47 17.86
N MET A 213 14.55 -27.20 18.88
CA MET A 213 15.43 -28.21 19.46
C MET A 213 14.62 -29.31 20.17
N ARG A 214 13.57 -28.94 20.90
CA ARG A 214 12.67 -29.89 21.57
C ARG A 214 12.03 -30.84 20.57
N GLU A 215 11.44 -30.32 19.49
CA GLU A 215 10.82 -31.13 18.44
C GLU A 215 11.82 -32.06 17.73
N MET A 216 13.08 -31.68 17.65
CA MET A 216 14.12 -32.48 17.00
C MET A 216 14.70 -33.58 17.90
N PHE A 217 14.82 -33.34 19.21
CA PHE A 217 15.58 -34.20 20.10
C PHE A 217 14.74 -34.98 21.15
N VAL A 218 13.46 -34.61 21.35
CA VAL A 218 12.58 -35.23 22.36
C VAL A 218 11.36 -35.84 21.67
N ASP A 219 11.12 -37.12 21.94
CA ASP A 219 9.87 -37.77 21.54
C ASP A 219 8.78 -37.50 22.59
N GLU A 220 7.84 -36.68 22.29
CA GLU A 220 6.75 -36.26 23.18
C GLU A 220 5.78 -37.40 23.53
N THR A 221 5.82 -38.51 22.82
CA THR A 221 4.96 -39.68 23.09
C THR A 221 5.49 -40.51 24.23
N GLU A 222 6.73 -40.32 24.67
CA GLU A 222 7.32 -41.03 25.77
C GLU A 222 6.87 -40.47 27.13
N GLY A 223 6.64 -41.34 28.10
CA GLY A 223 6.26 -40.95 29.48
C GLY A 223 7.32 -40.11 30.21
N SER A 224 8.57 -40.12 29.73
CA SER A 224 9.71 -39.35 30.26
C SER A 224 9.90 -37.98 29.61
N ALA A 225 9.09 -37.60 28.58
CA ALA A 225 9.27 -36.43 27.76
C ALA A 225 9.47 -35.12 28.57
N GLN A 226 8.67 -34.89 29.60
CA GLN A 226 8.80 -33.67 30.41
C GLN A 226 10.16 -33.56 31.11
N SER A 227 10.67 -34.68 31.63
CA SER A 227 11.99 -34.73 32.28
C SER A 227 13.11 -34.52 31.28
N GLN A 228 12.99 -35.09 30.08
CA GLN A 228 13.92 -34.88 28.95
C GLN A 228 13.95 -33.44 28.51
N ILE A 229 12.78 -32.79 28.38
CA ILE A 229 12.66 -31.35 27.99
C ILE A 229 13.38 -30.47 29.04
N MET A 230 13.15 -30.71 30.34
CA MET A 230 13.81 -29.93 31.37
C MET A 230 15.34 -30.12 31.34
N LEU A 231 15.79 -31.37 31.23
CA LEU A 231 17.21 -31.69 31.16
C LEU A 231 17.88 -31.06 29.92
N LEU A 232 17.25 -31.18 28.74
CA LEU A 232 17.76 -30.57 27.50
C LEU A 232 17.90 -29.05 27.63
N LYS A 233 16.88 -28.40 28.22
CA LYS A 233 16.88 -26.94 28.43
C LYS A 233 18.06 -26.52 29.32
N ASP A 234 18.28 -27.23 30.44
CA ASP A 234 19.35 -26.89 31.36
C ASP A 234 20.74 -27.15 30.76
N LEU A 235 20.91 -28.25 30.03
CA LEU A 235 22.18 -28.58 29.37
C LEU A 235 22.54 -27.57 28.29
N VAL A 236 21.57 -27.20 27.43
CA VAL A 236 21.77 -26.19 26.37
C VAL A 236 22.09 -24.83 26.97
N LEU A 237 21.31 -24.38 27.96
CA LEU A 237 21.54 -23.10 28.63
C LEU A 237 22.93 -23.03 29.28
N ASN A 238 23.30 -24.06 30.00
CA ASN A 238 24.61 -24.15 30.69
C ASN A 238 25.76 -24.16 29.68
N SER A 239 25.64 -24.91 28.58
CA SER A 239 26.65 -24.94 27.53
C SER A 239 26.77 -23.59 26.83
N LYS A 240 25.64 -22.93 26.48
CA LYS A 240 25.63 -21.55 25.92
C LYS A 240 26.37 -20.57 26.84
N LYS A 241 26.07 -20.59 28.15
CA LYS A 241 26.71 -19.71 29.13
C LYS A 241 28.20 -19.98 29.28
N ALA A 242 28.59 -21.26 29.32
CA ALA A 242 29.99 -21.66 29.47
C ALA A 242 30.85 -21.26 28.26
N LYS A 243 30.33 -21.35 27.05
CA LYS A 243 31.04 -21.01 25.82
C LYS A 243 31.05 -19.49 25.51
N ASN A 244 30.20 -18.68 26.18
CA ASN A 244 30.09 -17.24 25.93
C ASN A 244 30.15 -16.45 27.26
N PRO A 245 31.26 -16.45 27.97
CA PRO A 245 31.38 -15.89 29.32
C PRO A 245 31.15 -14.37 29.39
N THR A 246 31.47 -13.63 28.32
CA THR A 246 31.29 -12.18 28.29
C THR A 246 29.82 -11.72 28.23
N MET A 247 28.92 -12.61 27.82
CA MET A 247 27.49 -12.33 27.68
C MET A 247 26.62 -13.18 28.60
N GLN A 248 27.21 -13.89 29.54
CA GLN A 248 26.58 -14.97 30.35
C GLN A 248 25.28 -14.52 31.03
N GLU A 249 25.21 -13.26 31.51
CA GLU A 249 24.05 -12.73 32.22
C GLU A 249 22.83 -12.49 31.31
N PHE A 250 23.06 -12.27 30.01
CA PHE A 250 22.01 -11.99 29.01
C PHE A 250 21.58 -13.22 28.21
N ILE A 251 22.26 -14.38 28.44
CA ILE A 251 21.97 -15.59 27.67
C ILE A 251 20.76 -16.31 28.24
N THR A 252 19.76 -16.47 27.36
CA THR A 252 18.62 -17.38 27.56
C THR A 252 18.82 -18.63 26.71
N VAL A 253 17.93 -19.61 26.86
CA VAL A 253 17.97 -20.83 26.03
C VAL A 253 17.77 -20.52 24.54
N ASP A 254 17.01 -19.45 24.22
CA ASP A 254 16.71 -19.04 22.84
C ASP A 254 17.72 -18.04 22.27
N THR A 255 18.69 -17.57 23.07
CA THR A 255 19.71 -16.67 22.55
C THR A 255 20.55 -17.38 21.47
N PRO A 256 20.69 -16.86 20.24
CA PRO A 256 21.39 -17.50 19.13
C PRO A 256 22.91 -17.34 19.27
N VAL A 257 23.50 -18.05 20.22
CA VAL A 257 24.94 -18.09 20.48
C VAL A 257 25.45 -19.51 20.46
N TYR A 258 26.71 -19.66 20.09
CA TYR A 258 27.38 -20.95 19.99
C TYR A 258 27.30 -21.74 21.34
N PHE A 259 27.06 -23.04 21.23
CA PHE A 259 27.21 -24.02 22.29
C PHE A 259 27.74 -25.32 21.71
N ASP A 260 28.26 -26.21 22.58
CA ASP A 260 28.81 -27.48 22.13
C ASP A 260 27.73 -28.56 22.16
N LEU A 261 27.21 -28.90 20.96
CA LEU A 261 26.15 -29.90 20.81
C LEU A 261 26.64 -31.30 21.25
N ASN A 262 27.92 -31.63 21.03
CA ASN A 262 28.45 -32.94 21.45
C ASN A 262 28.52 -33.06 22.97
N GLU A 263 28.87 -31.99 23.67
CA GLU A 263 28.84 -31.93 25.12
C GLU A 263 27.40 -32.09 25.65
N VAL A 264 26.44 -31.42 25.05
CA VAL A 264 25.02 -31.56 25.41
C VAL A 264 24.55 -32.99 25.16
N ARG A 265 24.84 -33.57 24.01
CA ARG A 265 24.47 -34.94 23.65
C ARG A 265 25.05 -35.98 24.63
N ALA A 266 26.31 -35.84 24.99
CA ALA A 266 26.99 -36.79 25.91
C ALA A 266 26.39 -36.80 27.31
N LYS A 267 25.75 -35.72 27.75
CA LYS A 267 25.09 -35.58 29.04
C LYS A 267 23.58 -35.88 28.99
N PHE A 268 23.01 -35.88 27.81
CA PHE A 268 21.59 -36.13 27.58
C PHE A 268 21.28 -37.63 27.43
N GLN A 269 22.22 -38.39 26.96
CA GLN A 269 22.18 -39.89 26.92
C GLN A 269 22.38 -40.51 28.30
#